data_b89919a0d8b2d04c36142490329424a8
#
_entry.id   b89919a0d8b2d04c36142490329424a8
#
_cell.length_a   1.000
_cell.length_b   1.000
_cell.length_c   1.000
_cell.angle_alpha   90.00
_cell.angle_beta   90.00
_cell.angle_gamma   90.00
#
_symmetry.space_group_name_H-M   'P 1'
#
loop_
_entity.id
_entity.type
_entity.pdbx_description
1 polymer ?
#
loop_
_entity_poly.entity_id
_entity_poly.type
_entity_poly.pdbx_seq_one_letter_code
_entity_poly.pdbx_strand_id
1 'polypeptide(L)'
;DCRMANMIKQYEKVRAFKCSSKEFPELGIVIAFAYNYSDARNLAKGVFNEVNPAVRYLGIRASIVLKDVPKELNNKVCFNENHEGYELVSEFL
;
A
#
# COMPACT_ATOMS: atom_id res chain seq x y z
N ASP A 1 -0.65 5.82 28.30
CA ASP A 1 -0.68 4.55 29.03
C ASP A 1 0.00 3.45 28.21
N CYS A 2 1.04 2.85 28.78
CA CYS A 2 1.81 1.78 28.12
C CYS A 2 0.93 0.59 27.75
N ARG A 3 -0.08 0.31 28.55
CA ARG A 3 -0.99 -0.82 28.29
C ARG A 3 -1.78 -0.59 27.03
N MET A 4 -2.31 0.62 26.83
CA MET A 4 -3.04 0.95 25.61
C MET A 4 -2.14 0.89 24.37
N ALA A 5 -0.92 1.41 24.50
CA ALA A 5 0.04 1.38 23.38
C ALA A 5 0.37 -0.05 22.98
N ASN A 6 0.55 -0.95 23.97
CA ASN A 6 0.83 -2.35 23.69
C ASN A 6 -0.38 -3.05 23.05
N MET A 7 -1.58 -2.73 23.52
CA MET A 7 -2.80 -3.28 22.91
C MET A 7 -2.96 -2.86 21.47
N ILE A 8 -2.71 -1.58 21.15
CA ILE A 8 -2.78 -1.07 19.79
C ILE A 8 -1.80 -1.83 18.91
N LYS A 9 -0.54 -1.97 19.33
CA LYS A 9 0.47 -2.70 18.57
C LYS A 9 0.09 -4.15 18.35
N GLN A 10 -0.53 -4.77 19.35
CA GLN A 10 -0.94 -6.17 19.28
C GLN A 10 -1.98 -6.41 18.19
N TYR A 11 -2.85 -5.43 17.93
CA TYR A 11 -3.90 -5.55 16.94
C TYR A 11 -3.55 -4.95 15.57
N GLU A 12 -2.41 -4.27 15.47
CA GLU A 12 -1.97 -3.75 14.19
C GLU A 12 -1.54 -4.89 13.28
N LYS A 13 -2.05 -4.88 12.08
CA LYS A 13 -1.72 -5.87 11.06
C LYS A 13 -1.31 -5.17 9.78
N VAL A 14 -0.34 -5.74 9.10
CA VAL A 14 0.03 -5.30 7.76
C VAL A 14 -1.07 -5.74 6.81
N ARG A 15 -1.54 -4.81 5.98
CA ARG A 15 -2.61 -5.05 5.03
C ARG A 15 -2.14 -4.68 3.64
N ALA A 16 -2.79 -5.27 2.63
CA ALA A 16 -2.50 -4.92 1.25
C ALA A 16 -3.51 -3.88 0.79
N PHE A 17 -3.02 -2.77 0.27
CA PHE A 17 -3.84 -1.67 -0.24
C PHE A 17 -3.66 -1.56 -1.74
N LYS A 18 -4.77 -1.57 -2.46
CA LYS A 18 -4.78 -1.32 -3.90
C LYS A 18 -4.83 0.19 -4.11
N CYS A 19 -3.79 0.74 -4.72
CA CYS A 19 -3.63 2.17 -4.90
C CYS A 19 -3.63 2.55 -6.37
N SER A 20 -4.27 3.68 -6.69
CA SER A 20 -4.30 4.22 -8.04
C SER A 20 -4.38 5.75 -7.98
N SER A 21 -3.98 6.42 -9.04
CA SER A 21 -4.10 7.87 -9.16
C SER A 21 -5.40 8.24 -9.83
N LYS A 22 -6.19 9.08 -9.19
CA LYS A 22 -7.44 9.61 -9.79
C LYS A 22 -7.15 10.51 -10.98
N GLU A 23 -6.08 11.29 -10.88
CA GLU A 23 -5.72 12.27 -11.90
C GLU A 23 -5.00 11.63 -13.09
N PHE A 24 -4.28 10.56 -12.85
CA PHE A 24 -3.46 9.88 -13.86
C PHE A 24 -3.73 8.37 -13.86
N PRO A 25 -4.96 7.96 -14.21
CA PRO A 25 -5.35 6.54 -14.14
C PRO A 25 -4.53 5.63 -15.06
N GLU A 26 -3.90 6.19 -16.06
CA GLU A 26 -3.03 5.44 -16.99
C GLU A 26 -1.78 4.88 -16.30
N LEU A 27 -1.45 5.37 -15.11
CA LEU A 27 -0.31 4.85 -14.36
C LEU A 27 -0.57 3.47 -13.78
N GLY A 28 -1.84 3.04 -13.73
CA GLY A 28 -2.20 1.70 -13.30
C GLY A 28 -2.29 1.54 -11.80
N ILE A 29 -2.12 0.29 -11.36
CA ILE A 29 -2.33 -0.10 -9.96
C ILE A 29 -0.99 -0.40 -9.30
N VAL A 30 -0.84 0.07 -8.05
CA VAL A 30 0.25 -0.31 -7.16
C VAL A 30 -0.35 -0.90 -5.90
N ILE A 31 0.11 -2.06 -5.49
CA ILE A 31 -0.24 -2.61 -4.18
C ILE A 31 0.80 -2.12 -3.18
N ALA A 32 0.34 -1.53 -2.08
CA ALA A 32 1.21 -1.08 -1.00
C ALA A 32 0.89 -1.90 0.25
N PHE A 33 1.91 -2.44 0.88
CA PHE A 33 1.77 -3.20 2.12
C PHE A 33 2.09 -2.26 3.29
N ALA A 34 1.10 -1.99 4.11
CA ALA A 34 1.24 -0.99 5.18
C ALA A 34 0.25 -1.27 6.30
N TYR A 35 0.43 -0.58 7.42
CA TYR A 35 -0.50 -0.68 8.54
C TYR A 35 -1.75 0.16 8.34
N ASN A 36 -1.67 1.24 7.58
CA ASN A 36 -2.78 2.18 7.45
C ASN A 36 -2.81 2.84 6.06
N TYR A 37 -3.91 3.53 5.79
CA TYR A 37 -4.12 4.19 4.49
C TYR A 37 -3.08 5.25 4.20
N SER A 38 -2.68 6.01 5.21
CA SER A 38 -1.71 7.10 5.03
C SER A 38 -0.36 6.57 4.55
N ASP A 39 0.13 5.53 5.22
CA ASP A 39 1.40 4.91 4.84
C ASP A 39 1.30 4.28 3.44
N ALA A 40 0.18 3.63 3.14
CA ALA A 40 -0.04 3.03 1.83
C ALA A 40 -0.02 4.08 0.72
N ARG A 41 -0.70 5.22 0.92
CA ARG A 41 -0.70 6.30 -0.06
C ARG A 41 0.68 6.89 -0.27
N ASN A 42 1.46 7.04 0.81
CA ASN A 42 2.82 7.55 0.71
C ASN A 42 3.73 6.60 -0.08
N LEU A 43 3.60 5.30 0.15
CA LEU A 43 4.34 4.30 -0.60
C LEU A 43 3.98 4.35 -2.09
N ALA A 44 2.70 4.38 -2.39
CA ALA A 44 2.22 4.43 -3.77
C ALA A 44 2.65 5.74 -4.45
N LYS A 45 2.58 6.86 -3.74
CA LYS A 45 3.02 8.15 -4.26
C LYS A 45 4.47 8.08 -4.70
N GLY A 46 5.33 7.47 -3.89
CA GLY A 46 6.74 7.32 -4.24
C GLY A 46 6.93 6.59 -5.56
N VAL A 47 6.18 5.52 -5.76
CA VAL A 47 6.24 4.74 -7.00
C VAL A 47 5.73 5.56 -8.19
N PHE A 48 4.55 6.17 -8.05
CA PHE A 48 3.95 6.95 -9.13
C PHE A 48 4.83 8.15 -9.51
N ASN A 49 5.47 8.77 -8.54
CA ASN A 49 6.30 9.95 -8.80
C ASN A 49 7.58 9.63 -9.58
N GLU A 50 8.01 8.37 -9.59
CA GLU A 50 9.14 7.97 -10.44
C GLU A 50 8.78 8.12 -11.92
N VAL A 51 7.51 7.95 -12.27
CA VAL A 51 7.02 8.07 -13.64
C VAL A 51 6.44 9.46 -13.90
N ASN A 52 5.70 10.00 -12.93
CA ASN A 52 5.03 11.31 -13.09
C ASN A 52 5.09 12.10 -11.78
N PRO A 53 6.00 13.07 -11.67
CA PRO A 53 6.14 13.86 -10.45
C PRO A 53 4.93 14.72 -10.10
N ALA A 54 3.96 14.86 -10.99
CA ALA A 54 2.74 15.62 -10.74
C ALA A 54 1.72 14.86 -9.89
N VAL A 55 1.91 13.57 -9.65
CA VAL A 55 0.99 12.80 -8.80
C VAL A 55 1.06 13.31 -7.37
N ARG A 56 -0.11 13.63 -6.82
CA ARG A 56 -0.23 14.19 -5.47
C ARG A 56 -0.82 13.15 -4.53
N TYR A 57 -0.43 13.23 -3.26
CA TYR A 57 -0.94 12.36 -2.21
C TYR A 57 -2.48 12.34 -2.18
N LEU A 58 -3.11 13.52 -2.22
CA LEU A 58 -4.58 13.61 -2.16
C LEU A 58 -5.28 13.05 -3.39
N GLY A 59 -4.55 12.87 -4.47
CA GLY A 59 -5.08 12.27 -5.68
C GLY A 59 -5.02 10.75 -5.71
N ILE A 60 -4.48 10.11 -4.67
CA ILE A 60 -4.32 8.66 -4.63
C ILE A 60 -5.49 8.01 -3.91
N ARG A 61 -6.13 7.06 -4.59
CA ARG A 61 -7.13 6.18 -3.99
C ARG A 61 -6.44 4.97 -3.41
N ALA A 62 -6.86 4.56 -2.22
CA ALA A 62 -6.37 3.35 -1.60
C ALA A 62 -7.53 2.57 -1.01
N SER A 63 -7.58 1.27 -1.27
CA SER A 63 -8.59 0.38 -0.70
C SER A 63 -7.93 -0.91 -0.25
N ILE A 64 -8.42 -1.46 0.87
CA ILE A 64 -7.90 -2.70 1.42
C ILE A 64 -8.37 -3.86 0.55
N VAL A 65 -7.43 -4.68 0.07
CA VAL A 65 -7.75 -5.89 -0.69
C VAL A 65 -7.41 -7.16 0.08
N LEU A 66 -6.45 -7.10 1.01
CA LEU A 66 -6.17 -8.18 1.95
C LEU A 66 -6.00 -7.59 3.33
N LYS A 67 -6.70 -8.16 4.31
CA LYS A 67 -6.72 -7.63 5.69
C LYS A 67 -5.55 -8.10 6.53
N ASP A 68 -4.83 -9.12 6.09
CA ASP A 68 -3.73 -9.70 6.86
C ASP A 68 -2.72 -10.30 5.88
N VAL A 69 -1.51 -9.77 5.92
CA VAL A 69 -0.40 -10.27 5.10
C VAL A 69 0.82 -10.45 6.00
N PRO A 70 1.83 -11.21 5.55
CA PRO A 70 3.06 -11.36 6.35
C PRO A 70 3.68 -10.00 6.71
N LYS A 71 4.11 -9.86 7.96
CA LYS A 71 4.68 -8.60 8.47
C LYS A 71 5.94 -8.19 7.70
N GLU A 72 6.65 -9.15 7.14
CA GLU A 72 7.87 -8.90 6.36
C GLU A 72 7.60 -8.03 5.13
N LEU A 73 6.34 -7.99 4.68
CA LEU A 73 5.96 -7.16 3.53
C LEU A 73 5.72 -5.69 3.88
N ASN A 74 5.68 -5.35 5.17
CA ASN A 74 5.44 -3.96 5.57
C ASN A 74 6.42 -3.00 4.89
N ASN A 75 5.91 -1.87 4.41
CA ASN A 75 6.64 -0.83 3.68
C ASN A 75 7.13 -1.25 2.29
N LYS A 76 6.61 -2.35 1.77
CA LYS A 76 6.95 -2.81 0.41
C LYS A 76 5.81 -2.49 -0.53
N VAL A 77 6.14 -2.43 -1.82
CA VAL A 77 5.15 -2.23 -2.88
C VAL A 77 5.25 -3.39 -3.87
N CYS A 78 4.13 -3.67 -4.53
CA CYS A 78 4.09 -4.72 -5.54
C CYS A 78 3.25 -4.23 -6.72
N PHE A 79 3.82 -4.18 -7.90
CA PHE A 79 3.09 -3.83 -9.10
C PHE A 79 3.46 -4.71 -10.30
N ASN A 80 4.32 -5.69 -10.10
CA ASN A 80 4.61 -6.72 -11.11
C ASN A 80 5.17 -7.98 -10.44
N GLU A 81 5.39 -9.01 -11.24
CA GLU A 81 5.82 -10.33 -10.77
C GLU A 81 7.19 -10.37 -10.10
N ASN A 82 8.00 -9.32 -10.27
CA ASN A 82 9.33 -9.27 -9.69
C ASN A 82 9.33 -8.78 -8.24
N HIS A 83 8.19 -8.31 -7.73
CA HIS A 83 8.10 -7.80 -6.36
C HIS A 83 7.65 -8.87 -5.38
N GLU A 84 8.15 -8.77 -4.14
CA GLU A 84 7.72 -9.67 -3.08
C GLU A 84 6.22 -9.55 -2.84
N GLY A 85 5.57 -10.68 -2.55
CA GLY A 85 4.15 -10.71 -2.28
C GLY A 85 3.28 -10.78 -3.52
N TYR A 86 3.87 -10.83 -4.70
CA TYR A 86 3.10 -10.86 -5.94
C TYR A 86 2.05 -11.98 -5.97
N GLU A 87 2.42 -13.18 -5.51
CA GLU A 87 1.51 -14.32 -5.51
C GLU A 87 0.28 -14.11 -4.63
N LEU A 88 0.37 -13.20 -3.65
CA LEU A 88 -0.75 -12.89 -2.77
C LEU A 88 -1.70 -11.87 -3.40
N VAL A 89 -1.18 -10.99 -4.25
CA VAL A 89 -1.94 -9.82 -4.72
C VAL A 89 -2.10 -9.76 -6.24
N SER A 90 -1.58 -10.73 -6.97
CA SER A 90 -1.60 -10.72 -8.45
C SER A 90 -3.00 -10.53 -9.03
N GLU A 91 -4.02 -11.07 -8.40
CA GLU A 91 -5.40 -10.94 -8.89
C GLU A 91 -5.94 -9.50 -8.81
N PHE A 92 -5.30 -8.65 -8.02
CA PHE A 92 -5.71 -7.25 -7.87
C PHE A 92 -4.94 -6.30 -8.80
N LEU A 93 -3.96 -6.83 -9.50
CA LEU A 93 -3.16 -6.08 -10.48
C LEU A 93 -3.68 -6.29 -11.93
#